data_7d802811ccbe15cfce4fa5896739acdd
#
_entry.id   7d802811ccbe15cfce4fa5896739acdd
#
_cell.length_a   1.000
_cell.length_b   1.000
_cell.length_c   1.000
_cell.angle_alpha   90.00
_cell.angle_beta   90.00
_cell.angle_gamma   90.00
#
_symmetry.space_group_name_H-M   'P 1'
#
loop_
_entity.id
_entity.type
_entity.pdbx_description
1 polymer ?
#
loop_
_entity_poly.entity_id
_entity_poly.type
_entity_poly.pdbx_seq_one_letter_code
_entity_poly.pdbx_strand_id
1 'polypeptide(L)'
;MRNNTRIELPWSITGTGNLLDPFPLHLETGITRLEDGCLLVAARTELHGCSGRMLDWWFTFFETTQHIKWWHPHDHVAHHGWNSAWKKGESYYGASIEAVESLGDIPPVKAKLKFHDPKDVFDAAQLRHAQDSGALSAAICARIGFGDHVQLDPQGDPLDGEMLHLTRDTPTGCVLRSRFLLGRNSLDPVRDVPDVLGLNLLRHCYSEFTYLSRFLPSLYYGEHANGERAPLPW
;
A
#
# COMPACT_ATOMS: atom_id res chain seq x y z
N MET A 1 -32.14 -13.20 -17.05
CA MET A 1 -31.17 -13.15 -15.93
C MET A 1 -29.78 -13.21 -16.54
N ARG A 2 -29.04 -12.10 -16.56
CA ARG A 2 -27.65 -12.10 -17.04
C ARG A 2 -26.79 -12.56 -15.86
N ASN A 3 -26.17 -13.73 -15.96
CA ASN A 3 -25.11 -14.13 -15.04
C ASN A 3 -23.96 -13.13 -15.19
N ASN A 4 -23.88 -12.23 -14.25
CA ASN A 4 -22.72 -11.34 -14.10
C ASN A 4 -21.63 -12.18 -13.43
N THR A 5 -20.94 -12.99 -14.21
CA THR A 5 -19.71 -13.66 -13.75
C THR A 5 -18.71 -12.55 -13.45
N ARG A 6 -18.46 -12.33 -12.17
CA ARG A 6 -17.45 -11.44 -11.65
C ARG A 6 -16.11 -11.93 -12.21
N ILE A 7 -15.57 -11.25 -13.19
CA ILE A 7 -14.20 -11.50 -13.66
C ILE A 7 -13.31 -10.78 -12.65
N GLU A 8 -12.97 -11.47 -11.58
CA GLU A 8 -11.95 -10.99 -10.65
C GLU A 8 -10.59 -11.22 -11.32
N LEU A 9 -9.86 -10.15 -11.58
CA LEU A 9 -8.49 -10.25 -12.08
C LEU A 9 -7.62 -10.81 -10.95
N PRO A 10 -6.90 -11.91 -11.16
CA PRO A 10 -6.04 -12.47 -10.12
C PRO A 10 -4.94 -11.49 -9.74
N TRP A 11 -4.53 -11.52 -8.48
CA TRP A 11 -3.40 -10.76 -7.98
C TRP A 11 -2.09 -11.43 -8.41
N SER A 12 -1.31 -10.75 -9.21
CA SER A 12 -0.06 -11.30 -9.74
C SER A 12 1.13 -11.01 -8.86
N ILE A 13 1.07 -9.92 -8.13
CA ILE A 13 2.10 -9.53 -7.17
C ILE A 13 2.34 -10.60 -6.10
N THR A 14 1.32 -11.39 -5.75
CA THR A 14 1.45 -12.48 -4.78
C THR A 14 2.35 -13.62 -5.28
N GLY A 15 2.50 -13.76 -6.59
CA GLY A 15 3.42 -14.73 -7.21
C GLY A 15 4.89 -14.29 -7.24
N THR A 16 5.21 -13.07 -6.79
CA THR A 16 6.59 -12.55 -6.82
C THR A 16 7.48 -13.07 -5.69
N GLY A 17 6.95 -13.92 -4.81
CA GLY A 17 7.68 -14.55 -3.70
C GLY A 17 6.76 -14.95 -2.56
N ASN A 18 7.32 -15.56 -1.52
CA ASN A 18 6.60 -15.91 -0.30
C ASN A 18 6.40 -14.65 0.58
N LEU A 19 5.54 -13.74 0.14
CA LEU A 19 5.39 -12.40 0.72
C LEU A 19 4.97 -12.42 2.19
N LEU A 20 4.22 -13.45 2.62
CA LEU A 20 3.77 -13.64 4.00
C LEU A 20 4.81 -14.30 4.90
N ASP A 21 5.95 -14.74 4.32
CA ASP A 21 7.02 -15.37 5.07
C ASP A 21 7.85 -14.29 5.82
N PRO A 22 8.23 -14.51 7.09
CA PRO A 22 9.07 -13.58 7.85
C PRO A 22 10.53 -13.55 7.37
N PHE A 23 10.96 -14.54 6.60
CA PHE A 23 12.35 -14.61 6.11
C PHE A 23 12.63 -13.60 4.99
N PRO A 24 13.91 -13.23 4.79
CA PRO A 24 14.29 -12.33 3.70
C PRO A 24 13.87 -12.88 2.32
N LEU A 25 13.30 -12.01 1.51
CA LEU A 25 12.99 -12.28 0.12
C LEU A 25 14.22 -12.03 -0.76
N HIS A 26 14.24 -12.62 -1.96
CA HIS A 26 15.32 -12.39 -2.93
C HIS A 26 15.52 -10.89 -3.24
N LEU A 27 14.42 -10.12 -3.32
CA LEU A 27 14.46 -8.68 -3.47
C LEU A 27 13.72 -8.02 -2.30
N GLU A 28 14.44 -7.44 -1.35
CA GLU A 28 13.87 -6.66 -0.24
C GLU A 28 13.73 -5.18 -0.61
N THR A 29 14.72 -4.62 -1.32
CA THR A 29 14.72 -3.22 -1.75
C THR A 29 15.39 -3.12 -3.12
N GLY A 30 14.68 -2.51 -4.06
CA GLY A 30 15.15 -2.34 -5.44
C GLY A 30 14.03 -2.47 -6.45
N ILE A 31 14.41 -2.55 -7.70
CA ILE A 31 13.50 -2.80 -8.82
C ILE A 31 13.98 -4.00 -9.61
N THR A 32 13.07 -4.73 -10.23
CA THR A 32 13.40 -5.78 -11.18
C THR A 32 12.29 -5.92 -12.22
N ARG A 33 12.68 -6.22 -13.46
CA ARG A 33 11.73 -6.51 -14.52
C ARG A 33 11.47 -8.01 -14.56
N LEU A 34 10.20 -8.37 -14.51
CA LEU A 34 9.77 -9.76 -14.58
C LEU A 34 9.78 -10.26 -16.03
N GLU A 35 9.68 -11.56 -16.22
CA GLU A 35 9.67 -12.19 -17.55
C GLU A 35 8.50 -11.74 -18.43
N ASP A 36 7.36 -11.39 -17.82
CA ASP A 36 6.19 -10.85 -18.51
C ASP A 36 6.30 -9.35 -18.83
N GLY A 37 7.46 -8.73 -18.53
CA GLY A 37 7.74 -7.32 -18.76
C GLY A 37 7.25 -6.36 -17.69
N CYS A 38 6.49 -6.83 -16.68
CA CYS A 38 6.08 -6.00 -15.55
C CYS A 38 7.27 -5.53 -14.72
N LEU A 39 7.19 -4.33 -14.17
CA LEU A 39 8.20 -3.79 -13.27
C LEU A 39 7.78 -4.05 -11.81
N LEU A 40 8.54 -4.88 -11.12
CA LEU A 40 8.41 -5.07 -9.68
C LEU A 40 9.26 -4.03 -8.95
N VAL A 41 8.64 -3.26 -8.07
CA VAL A 41 9.30 -2.32 -7.17
C VAL A 41 9.14 -2.83 -5.75
N ALA A 42 10.23 -2.91 -5.01
CA ALA A 42 10.29 -3.39 -3.64
C ALA A 42 10.94 -2.35 -2.74
N ALA A 43 10.33 -2.08 -1.59
CA ALA A 43 10.92 -1.25 -0.54
C ALA A 43 10.72 -1.93 0.81
N ARG A 44 11.81 -2.07 1.57
CA ARG A 44 11.76 -2.50 2.96
C ARG A 44 12.11 -1.31 3.85
N THR A 45 11.19 -0.96 4.75
CA THR A 45 11.33 0.18 5.65
C THR A 45 11.18 -0.27 7.10
N GLU A 46 12.06 0.15 7.99
CA GLU A 46 11.93 -0.08 9.42
C GLU A 46 11.23 1.12 10.07
N LEU A 47 10.09 0.87 10.70
CA LEU A 47 9.22 1.87 11.32
C LEU A 47 9.37 1.78 12.83
N HIS A 48 10.37 2.48 13.38
CA HIS A 48 10.65 2.46 14.81
C HIS A 48 9.49 3.03 15.62
N GLY A 49 9.12 2.33 16.70
CA GLY A 49 8.01 2.70 17.58
C GLY A 49 6.61 2.46 17.01
N CYS A 50 6.50 2.08 15.73
CA CYS A 50 5.22 1.77 15.10
C CYS A 50 4.86 0.29 15.24
N SER A 51 3.58 -0.01 15.05
CA SER A 51 3.07 -1.38 14.88
C SER A 51 2.22 -1.47 13.61
N GLY A 52 2.00 -2.69 13.12
CA GLY A 52 1.12 -2.89 11.97
C GLY A 52 -0.30 -2.37 12.22
N ARG A 53 -0.80 -2.50 13.46
CA ARG A 53 -2.09 -1.93 13.88
C ARG A 53 -2.16 -0.42 13.69
N MET A 54 -1.08 0.31 13.99
CA MET A 54 -1.02 1.77 13.80
C MET A 54 -1.04 2.12 12.31
N LEU A 55 -0.32 1.34 11.50
CA LEU A 55 -0.31 1.56 10.06
C LEU A 55 -1.67 1.26 9.43
N ASP A 56 -2.32 0.16 9.81
CA ASP A 56 -3.68 -0.17 9.35
C ASP A 56 -4.68 0.93 9.73
N TRP A 57 -4.61 1.39 10.98
CA TRP A 57 -5.44 2.50 11.46
C TRP A 57 -5.23 3.78 10.66
N TRP A 58 -4.02 4.09 10.22
CA TRP A 58 -3.73 5.29 9.42
C TRP A 58 -4.62 5.39 8.19
N PHE A 59 -4.88 4.27 7.51
CA PHE A 59 -5.76 4.22 6.33
C PHE A 59 -7.26 4.40 6.66
N THR A 60 -7.65 4.31 7.91
CA THR A 60 -8.99 4.67 8.39
C THR A 60 -9.07 6.11 8.91
N PHE A 61 -7.92 6.78 9.07
CA PHE A 61 -7.82 8.09 9.72
C PHE A 61 -7.66 9.26 8.75
N PHE A 62 -6.73 9.16 7.79
CA PHE A 62 -6.40 10.32 6.95
C PHE A 62 -7.54 10.64 5.96
N GLU A 63 -7.90 11.92 5.87
CA GLU A 63 -9.03 12.37 5.04
C GLU A 63 -8.81 13.74 4.38
N THR A 64 -7.66 14.37 4.61
CA THR A 64 -7.39 15.72 4.11
C THR A 64 -6.04 15.82 3.43
N THR A 65 -5.87 16.85 2.59
CA THR A 65 -4.56 17.20 2.03
C THR A 65 -3.51 17.44 3.12
N GLN A 66 -3.91 18.03 4.26
CA GLN A 66 -2.97 18.25 5.36
C GLN A 66 -2.47 16.94 5.95
N HIS A 67 -3.35 15.93 6.10
CA HIS A 67 -2.95 14.62 6.62
C HIS A 67 -1.95 13.92 5.70
N ILE A 68 -2.19 13.90 4.39
CA ILE A 68 -1.23 13.29 3.47
C ILE A 68 0.09 14.06 3.39
N LYS A 69 0.10 15.38 3.59
CA LYS A 69 1.32 16.19 3.71
C LYS A 69 2.10 15.91 5.00
N TRP A 70 1.46 15.47 6.07
CA TRP A 70 2.19 14.93 7.22
C TRP A 70 2.91 13.63 6.85
N TRP A 71 2.25 12.79 6.05
CA TRP A 71 2.81 11.53 5.59
C TRP A 71 4.00 11.73 4.65
N HIS A 72 3.87 12.60 3.63
CA HIS A 72 4.99 13.00 2.78
C HIS A 72 4.96 14.50 2.49
N PRO A 73 5.75 15.31 3.25
CA PRO A 73 5.65 16.77 3.16
C PRO A 73 6.08 17.37 1.80
N HIS A 74 6.88 16.62 1.03
CA HIS A 74 7.43 17.10 -0.23
C HIS A 74 6.64 16.60 -1.44
N ASP A 75 6.29 15.32 -1.45
CA ASP A 75 5.73 14.67 -2.63
C ASP A 75 4.20 14.63 -2.64
N HIS A 76 3.54 14.59 -1.47
CA HIS A 76 2.08 14.64 -1.42
C HIS A 76 1.55 16.05 -1.61
N VAL A 77 0.82 16.28 -2.71
CA VAL A 77 0.37 17.61 -3.14
C VAL A 77 -1.07 17.88 -2.74
N ALA A 78 -1.98 16.96 -3.09
CA ALA A 78 -3.41 17.11 -2.81
C ALA A 78 -4.11 15.78 -2.61
N HIS A 79 -5.08 15.76 -1.70
CA HIS A 79 -6.01 14.68 -1.48
C HIS A 79 -7.38 15.11 -2.00
N HIS A 80 -7.91 14.38 -3.00
CA HIS A 80 -9.18 14.71 -3.61
C HIS A 80 -10.37 13.99 -2.97
N GLY A 81 -10.10 13.19 -1.94
CA GLY A 81 -11.10 12.54 -1.11
C GLY A 81 -11.22 11.04 -1.32
N TRP A 82 -11.85 10.43 -0.35
CA TRP A 82 -12.29 9.06 -0.37
C TRP A 82 -13.68 8.95 -1.01
N ASN A 83 -13.99 7.81 -1.61
CA ASN A 83 -15.36 7.52 -2.02
C ASN A 83 -16.22 7.08 -0.81
N SER A 84 -17.54 6.86 -1.04
CA SER A 84 -18.52 6.51 0.00
C SER A 84 -18.29 5.15 0.68
N ALA A 85 -17.42 4.31 0.15
CA ALA A 85 -17.09 3.03 0.78
C ALA A 85 -16.13 3.19 1.97
N TRP A 86 -15.38 4.29 2.03
CA TRP A 86 -14.51 4.59 3.16
C TRP A 86 -15.32 4.96 4.40
N LYS A 87 -14.93 4.39 5.54
CA LYS A 87 -15.55 4.66 6.84
C LYS A 87 -14.49 5.06 7.84
N LYS A 88 -14.53 6.32 8.25
CA LYS A 88 -13.59 6.90 9.20
C LYS A 88 -13.52 6.10 10.49
N GLY A 89 -12.30 5.69 10.87
CA GLY A 89 -12.05 4.91 12.07
C GLY A 89 -12.51 3.45 12.04
N GLU A 90 -13.09 2.99 10.91
CA GLU A 90 -13.65 1.66 10.81
C GLU A 90 -12.99 0.83 9.70
N SER A 91 -13.05 1.29 8.44
CA SER A 91 -12.59 0.50 7.29
C SER A 91 -12.30 1.34 6.04
N TYR A 92 -11.29 0.91 5.32
CA TYR A 92 -10.96 1.38 3.97
C TYR A 92 -11.15 0.29 2.89
N TYR A 93 -11.60 -0.90 3.25
CA TYR A 93 -11.80 -1.99 2.29
C TYR A 93 -12.93 -1.67 1.30
N GLY A 94 -12.65 -1.87 0.02
CA GLY A 94 -13.53 -1.48 -1.10
C GLY A 94 -13.53 0.02 -1.41
N ALA A 95 -12.86 0.83 -0.59
CA ALA A 95 -12.78 2.26 -0.79
C ALA A 95 -11.74 2.64 -1.87
N SER A 96 -12.02 3.76 -2.53
CA SER A 96 -11.08 4.38 -3.47
C SER A 96 -10.72 5.78 -3.04
N ILE A 97 -9.47 6.15 -3.35
CA ILE A 97 -8.92 7.47 -3.10
C ILE A 97 -8.33 8.04 -4.40
N GLU A 98 -8.42 9.34 -4.55
CA GLU A 98 -7.66 10.08 -5.55
C GLU A 98 -6.73 11.09 -4.85
N ALA A 99 -5.47 11.09 -5.23
CA ALA A 99 -4.45 12.01 -4.73
C ALA A 99 -3.64 12.59 -5.89
N VAL A 100 -2.91 13.66 -5.62
CA VAL A 100 -1.89 14.21 -6.51
C VAL A 100 -0.56 14.10 -5.78
N GLU A 101 0.38 13.43 -6.40
CA GLU A 101 1.68 13.12 -5.81
C GLU A 101 2.80 13.33 -6.82
N SER A 102 3.92 13.89 -6.37
CA SER A 102 5.20 13.79 -7.06
C SER A 102 5.85 12.46 -6.70
N LEU A 103 6.58 11.88 -7.62
CA LEU A 103 7.42 10.72 -7.33
C LEU A 103 8.88 11.14 -7.44
N GLY A 104 9.40 11.75 -6.37
CA GLY A 104 10.74 12.32 -6.36
C GLY A 104 10.91 13.41 -7.42
N ASP A 105 11.70 13.15 -8.48
CA ASP A 105 11.97 14.12 -9.54
C ASP A 105 10.89 14.13 -10.64
N ILE A 106 9.89 13.26 -10.55
CA ILE A 106 8.74 13.24 -11.47
C ILE A 106 7.72 14.30 -11.01
N PRO A 107 7.28 15.19 -11.91
CA PRO A 107 6.27 16.19 -11.58
C PRO A 107 4.98 15.57 -11.01
N PRO A 108 4.17 16.36 -10.28
CA PRO A 108 2.93 15.86 -9.69
C PRO A 108 2.02 15.20 -10.74
N VAL A 109 1.60 14.00 -10.44
CA VAL A 109 0.64 13.22 -11.23
C VAL A 109 -0.54 12.82 -10.36
N LYS A 110 -1.70 12.59 -10.97
CA LYS A 110 -2.83 11.99 -10.26
C LYS A 110 -2.54 10.51 -9.99
N ALA A 111 -2.83 10.09 -8.78
CA ALA A 111 -2.83 8.69 -8.37
C ALA A 111 -4.25 8.30 -7.98
N LYS A 112 -4.69 7.15 -8.47
CA LYS A 112 -5.96 6.54 -8.07
C LYS A 112 -5.68 5.17 -7.49
N LEU A 113 -6.18 4.93 -6.29
CA LEU A 113 -6.03 3.66 -5.59
C LEU A 113 -7.42 3.13 -5.22
N LYS A 114 -7.59 1.81 -5.29
CA LYS A 114 -8.73 1.12 -4.70
C LYS A 114 -8.25 -0.01 -3.81
N PHE A 115 -8.71 0.01 -2.56
CA PHE A 115 -8.26 -0.90 -1.51
C PHE A 115 -9.11 -2.15 -1.42
N HIS A 116 -8.49 -3.26 -1.08
CA HIS A 116 -9.12 -4.58 -0.99
C HIS A 116 -8.88 -5.21 0.39
N ASP A 117 -9.83 -6.07 0.82
CA ASP A 117 -9.59 -6.93 1.98
C ASP A 117 -8.43 -7.90 1.64
N PRO A 118 -7.43 -8.05 2.49
CA PRO A 118 -6.36 -9.04 2.29
C PRO A 118 -6.85 -10.47 2.01
N LYS A 119 -8.06 -10.83 2.44
CA LYS A 119 -8.69 -12.12 2.15
C LYS A 119 -9.07 -12.31 0.68
N ASP A 120 -9.23 -11.21 -0.07
CA ASP A 120 -9.48 -11.24 -1.51
C ASP A 120 -8.16 -11.38 -2.31
N VAL A 121 -7.01 -11.21 -1.63
CA VAL A 121 -5.67 -11.14 -2.23
C VAL A 121 -4.86 -12.40 -1.96
N PHE A 122 -4.91 -12.91 -0.74
CA PHE A 122 -4.13 -14.05 -0.28
C PHE A 122 -5.00 -15.28 0.00
N ASP A 123 -4.39 -16.44 -0.12
CA ASP A 123 -5.03 -17.68 0.38
C ASP A 123 -5.38 -17.55 1.87
N ALA A 124 -6.61 -17.89 2.21
CA ALA A 124 -7.14 -17.68 3.55
C ALA A 124 -6.42 -18.48 4.64
N ALA A 125 -5.87 -19.64 4.32
CA ALA A 125 -5.13 -20.46 5.29
C ALA A 125 -3.72 -19.89 5.50
N GLN A 126 -3.05 -19.47 4.43
CA GLN A 126 -1.73 -18.82 4.49
C GLN A 126 -1.81 -17.48 5.23
N LEU A 127 -2.83 -16.66 4.94
CA LEU A 127 -3.04 -15.38 5.61
C LEU A 127 -3.23 -15.56 7.12
N ARG A 128 -4.12 -16.48 7.54
CA ARG A 128 -4.32 -16.80 8.96
C ARG A 128 -3.04 -17.29 9.62
N HIS A 129 -2.34 -18.24 8.97
CA HIS A 129 -1.08 -18.75 9.52
C HIS A 129 -0.04 -17.63 9.74
N ALA A 130 0.09 -16.71 8.80
CA ALA A 130 1.01 -15.58 8.93
C ALA A 130 0.61 -14.61 10.07
N GLN A 131 -0.69 -14.39 10.25
CA GLN A 131 -1.22 -13.58 11.35
C GLN A 131 -1.00 -14.27 12.71
N ASP A 132 -1.37 -15.54 12.84
CA ASP A 132 -1.27 -16.31 14.08
C ASP A 132 0.17 -16.51 14.53
N SER A 133 1.10 -16.65 13.58
CA SER A 133 2.55 -16.78 13.86
C SER A 133 3.25 -15.44 14.12
N GLY A 134 2.57 -14.31 13.92
CA GLY A 134 3.19 -12.98 14.01
C GLY A 134 4.10 -12.63 12.82
N ALA A 135 4.09 -13.41 11.76
CA ALA A 135 4.80 -13.09 10.51
C ALA A 135 4.16 -11.91 9.77
N LEU A 136 2.86 -11.66 10.01
CA LEU A 136 2.10 -10.55 9.47
C LEU A 136 1.29 -9.86 10.57
N SER A 137 1.47 -8.56 10.76
CA SER A 137 0.68 -7.76 11.72
C SER A 137 -0.37 -6.87 11.04
N ALA A 138 -0.13 -6.43 9.79
CA ALA A 138 -1.14 -5.79 8.95
C ALA A 138 -0.79 -5.97 7.45
N ALA A 139 -1.82 -5.90 6.61
CA ALA A 139 -1.70 -5.94 5.16
C ALA A 139 -2.62 -4.90 4.53
N ILE A 140 -2.06 -3.96 3.80
CA ILE A 140 -2.77 -2.99 2.98
C ILE A 140 -2.59 -3.40 1.52
N CYS A 141 -3.70 -3.68 0.85
CA CYS A 141 -3.72 -4.17 -0.51
C CYS A 141 -4.51 -3.20 -1.40
N ALA A 142 -3.95 -2.78 -2.53
CA ALA A 142 -4.65 -1.89 -3.45
C ALA A 142 -4.31 -2.16 -4.91
N ARG A 143 -5.28 -1.89 -5.79
CA ARG A 143 -5.04 -1.64 -7.21
C ARG A 143 -4.70 -0.17 -7.38
N ILE A 144 -3.75 0.12 -8.26
CA ILE A 144 -3.23 1.49 -8.44
C ILE A 144 -3.16 1.86 -9.92
N GLY A 145 -3.29 3.17 -10.18
CA GLY A 145 -3.08 3.74 -11.51
C GLY A 145 -2.64 5.19 -11.40
N PHE A 146 -1.86 5.65 -12.38
CA PHE A 146 -1.28 6.98 -12.42
C PHE A 146 -1.64 7.71 -13.71
N GLY A 147 -1.80 9.04 -13.61
CA GLY A 147 -2.09 9.92 -14.73
C GLY A 147 -3.53 10.40 -14.78
N ASP A 148 -3.84 11.22 -15.80
CA ASP A 148 -5.17 11.83 -15.95
C ASP A 148 -6.24 10.84 -16.44
N HIS A 149 -5.83 9.73 -17.05
CA HIS A 149 -6.71 8.74 -17.66
C HIS A 149 -6.39 7.33 -17.16
N VAL A 150 -6.68 7.09 -15.88
CA VAL A 150 -6.55 5.76 -15.28
C VAL A 150 -7.63 4.85 -15.86
N GLN A 151 -7.22 3.76 -16.49
CA GLN A 151 -8.15 2.74 -16.97
C GLN A 151 -8.67 1.93 -15.77
N LEU A 152 -9.99 1.72 -15.76
CA LEU A 152 -10.66 0.98 -14.68
C LEU A 152 -11.37 -0.23 -15.26
N ASP A 153 -11.41 -1.29 -14.48
CA ASP A 153 -12.30 -2.42 -14.74
C ASP A 153 -13.77 -2.09 -14.42
N PRO A 154 -14.72 -2.98 -14.72
CA PRO A 154 -16.14 -2.75 -14.41
C PRO A 154 -16.45 -2.63 -12.91
N GLN A 155 -15.56 -3.06 -12.03
CA GLN A 155 -15.65 -2.94 -10.58
C GLN A 155 -15.03 -1.65 -10.07
N GLY A 156 -14.40 -0.86 -10.95
CA GLY A 156 -13.75 0.40 -10.64
C GLY A 156 -12.30 0.24 -10.12
N ASP A 157 -11.69 -0.91 -10.37
CA ASP A 157 -10.30 -1.17 -10.04
C ASP A 157 -9.36 -0.59 -11.10
N PRO A 158 -8.35 0.21 -10.71
CA PRO A 158 -7.28 0.60 -11.61
C PRO A 158 -6.56 -0.63 -12.20
N LEU A 159 -6.25 -0.56 -13.50
CA LEU A 159 -5.65 -1.67 -14.23
C LEU A 159 -4.11 -1.57 -14.38
N ASP A 160 -3.52 -0.43 -14.01
CA ASP A 160 -2.10 -0.16 -14.29
C ASP A 160 -1.12 -0.84 -13.34
N GLY A 161 -1.58 -1.21 -12.14
CA GLY A 161 -0.69 -1.84 -11.17
C GLY A 161 -1.36 -2.35 -9.90
N GLU A 162 -0.55 -3.03 -9.12
CA GLU A 162 -0.89 -3.62 -7.83
C GLU A 162 0.07 -3.10 -6.75
N MET A 163 -0.44 -2.89 -5.53
CA MET A 163 0.32 -2.43 -4.39
C MET A 163 0.02 -3.27 -3.16
N LEU A 164 1.06 -3.67 -2.45
CA LEU A 164 0.96 -4.31 -1.14
C LEU A 164 1.88 -3.60 -0.15
N HIS A 165 1.36 -3.32 1.04
CA HIS A 165 2.13 -2.93 2.21
C HIS A 165 1.90 -3.95 3.31
N LEU A 166 2.91 -4.75 3.61
CA LEU A 166 2.85 -5.85 4.56
C LEU A 166 3.75 -5.54 5.75
N THR A 167 3.20 -5.55 6.96
CA THR A 167 3.96 -5.27 8.18
C THR A 167 4.15 -6.51 9.03
N ARG A 168 5.29 -6.57 9.69
CA ARG A 168 5.60 -7.51 10.76
C ARG A 168 6.12 -6.77 11.97
N ASP A 169 5.45 -6.93 13.10
CA ASP A 169 5.86 -6.29 14.34
C ASP A 169 7.17 -6.88 14.87
N THR A 170 7.96 -6.04 15.51
CA THR A 170 9.23 -6.35 16.15
C THR A 170 9.26 -5.75 17.56
N PRO A 171 10.21 -6.12 18.43
CA PRO A 171 10.30 -5.52 19.76
C PRO A 171 10.47 -4.00 19.79
N THR A 172 10.98 -3.40 18.70
CA THR A 172 11.28 -1.96 18.63
C THR A 172 10.44 -1.18 17.63
N GLY A 173 9.47 -1.82 16.99
CA GLY A 173 8.64 -1.20 15.97
C GLY A 173 8.03 -2.24 15.03
N CYS A 174 7.99 -1.95 13.75
CA CYS A 174 7.62 -2.94 12.73
C CYS A 174 8.50 -2.80 11.48
N VAL A 175 8.61 -3.90 10.74
CA VAL A 175 9.20 -3.93 9.40
C VAL A 175 8.06 -3.86 8.40
N LEU A 176 8.13 -2.90 7.49
CA LEU A 176 7.21 -2.75 6.37
C LEU A 176 7.87 -3.27 5.10
N ARG A 177 7.21 -4.19 4.41
CA ARG A 177 7.50 -4.61 3.04
C ARG A 177 6.49 -4.00 2.10
N SER A 178 6.90 -3.02 1.33
CA SER A 178 6.10 -2.45 0.25
C SER A 178 6.45 -3.12 -1.06
N ARG A 179 5.44 -3.46 -1.85
CA ARG A 179 5.58 -4.06 -3.18
C ARG A 179 4.64 -3.37 -4.14
N PHE A 180 5.15 -3.06 -5.33
CA PHE A 180 4.35 -2.55 -6.43
C PHE A 180 4.67 -3.38 -7.67
N LEU A 181 3.64 -3.80 -8.38
CA LEU A 181 3.77 -4.46 -9.67
C LEU A 181 3.12 -3.55 -10.71
N LEU A 182 3.92 -2.99 -11.61
CA LEU A 182 3.52 -1.96 -12.57
C LEU A 182 3.57 -2.48 -13.99
N GLY A 183 2.73 -1.91 -14.86
CA GLY A 183 2.71 -2.20 -16.28
C GLY A 183 1.82 -3.38 -16.66
N ARG A 184 1.10 -3.96 -15.70
CA ARG A 184 0.13 -5.01 -15.98
C ARG A 184 -1.22 -4.40 -16.28
N ASN A 185 -1.52 -4.28 -17.56
CA ASN A 185 -2.86 -3.94 -17.99
C ASN A 185 -3.49 -5.15 -18.70
N SER A 186 -4.63 -5.62 -18.22
CA SER A 186 -5.35 -6.75 -18.79
C SER A 186 -5.93 -6.47 -20.18
N LEU A 187 -5.99 -5.22 -20.59
CA LEU A 187 -6.56 -4.78 -21.87
C LEU A 187 -5.50 -4.41 -22.92
N ASP A 188 -4.24 -4.25 -22.48
CA ASP A 188 -3.11 -3.89 -23.34
C ASP A 188 -1.89 -4.74 -22.96
N PRO A 189 -1.16 -5.31 -23.94
CA PRO A 189 0.10 -5.96 -23.61
C PRO A 189 1.04 -4.95 -22.97
N VAL A 190 1.66 -5.37 -21.92
CA VAL A 190 2.63 -4.70 -21.06
C VAL A 190 3.00 -3.27 -21.50
N ARG A 191 2.44 -2.28 -20.81
CA ARG A 191 2.97 -0.92 -20.89
C ARG A 191 4.42 -0.97 -20.45
N ASP A 192 5.30 -0.51 -21.31
CA ASP A 192 6.71 -0.35 -20.96
C ASP A 192 6.82 0.74 -19.87
N VAL A 193 6.92 0.31 -18.62
CA VAL A 193 7.10 1.20 -17.47
C VAL A 193 8.59 1.49 -17.35
N PRO A 194 9.04 2.74 -17.51
CA PRO A 194 10.46 3.06 -17.41
C PRO A 194 11.03 2.75 -16.01
N ASP A 195 12.26 2.23 -15.97
CA ASP A 195 12.93 1.93 -14.69
C ASP A 195 13.08 3.18 -13.79
N VAL A 196 13.21 4.36 -14.39
CA VAL A 196 13.26 5.63 -13.65
C VAL A 196 11.98 5.89 -12.85
N LEU A 197 10.80 5.48 -13.35
CA LEU A 197 9.55 5.55 -12.59
C LEU A 197 9.61 4.63 -11.38
N GLY A 198 10.08 3.39 -11.56
CA GLY A 198 10.23 2.44 -10.46
C GLY A 198 11.19 2.92 -9.37
N LEU A 199 12.34 3.50 -9.77
CA LEU A 199 13.32 4.05 -8.82
C LEU A 199 12.75 5.25 -8.04
N ASN A 200 12.02 6.13 -8.70
CA ASN A 200 11.37 7.27 -8.04
C ASN A 200 10.23 6.81 -7.11
N LEU A 201 9.43 5.82 -7.52
CA LEU A 201 8.41 5.23 -6.66
C LEU A 201 9.01 4.55 -5.43
N LEU A 202 10.12 3.82 -5.59
CA LEU A 202 10.86 3.23 -4.48
C LEU A 202 11.33 4.29 -3.48
N ARG A 203 11.95 5.37 -3.98
CA ARG A 203 12.42 6.49 -3.15
C ARG A 203 11.27 7.16 -2.44
N HIS A 204 10.17 7.44 -3.16
CA HIS A 204 8.94 8.01 -2.62
C HIS A 204 8.39 7.14 -1.48
N CYS A 205 8.15 5.86 -1.74
CA CYS A 205 7.62 4.92 -0.77
C CYS A 205 8.50 4.80 0.48
N TYR A 206 9.82 4.69 0.32
CA TYR A 206 10.74 4.63 1.46
C TYR A 206 10.67 5.90 2.31
N SER A 207 10.64 7.08 1.68
CA SER A 207 10.61 8.36 2.39
C SER A 207 9.28 8.63 3.07
N GLU A 208 8.15 8.33 2.42
CA GLU A 208 6.81 8.56 3.00
C GLU A 208 6.62 7.78 4.31
N PHE A 209 6.97 6.49 4.33
CA PHE A 209 6.85 5.69 5.54
C PHE A 209 7.90 6.06 6.60
N THR A 210 9.07 6.54 6.18
CA THR A 210 10.05 7.12 7.12
C THR A 210 9.51 8.38 7.78
N TYR A 211 8.85 9.28 7.03
CA TYR A 211 8.20 10.45 7.62
C TYR A 211 7.02 10.05 8.52
N LEU A 212 6.15 9.17 8.05
CA LEU A 212 5.00 8.69 8.82
C LEU A 212 5.43 8.11 10.17
N SER A 213 6.48 7.31 10.22
CA SER A 213 6.95 6.66 11.45
C SER A 213 7.34 7.64 12.55
N ARG A 214 7.70 8.87 12.22
CA ARG A 214 8.14 9.88 13.20
C ARG A 214 7.02 10.42 14.07
N PHE A 215 5.79 10.38 13.60
CA PHE A 215 4.64 10.93 14.32
C PHE A 215 3.48 9.94 14.54
N LEU A 216 3.42 8.86 13.75
CA LEU A 216 2.32 7.90 13.78
C LEU A 216 2.02 7.36 15.19
N PRO A 217 3.02 6.95 16.01
CA PRO A 217 2.74 6.48 17.37
C PRO A 217 2.09 7.55 18.23
N SER A 218 2.63 8.78 18.21
CA SER A 218 2.09 9.89 19.02
C SER A 218 0.67 10.27 18.58
N LEU A 219 0.42 10.29 17.28
CA LEU A 219 -0.91 10.56 16.72
C LEU A 219 -1.89 9.45 17.08
N TYR A 220 -1.51 8.18 16.88
CA TYR A 220 -2.36 7.04 17.22
C TYR A 220 -2.78 7.04 18.67
N TYR A 221 -1.85 7.19 19.61
CA TYR A 221 -2.16 7.22 21.03
C TYR A 221 -2.91 8.50 21.44
N GLY A 222 -2.66 9.62 20.78
CA GLY A 222 -3.40 10.87 21.00
C GLY A 222 -4.88 10.73 20.63
N GLU A 223 -5.19 10.09 19.52
CA GLU A 223 -6.56 9.82 19.07
C GLU A 223 -7.26 8.73 19.91
N HIS A 224 -6.49 7.83 20.53
CA HIS A 224 -6.99 6.76 21.40
C HIS A 224 -6.80 7.07 22.91
N ALA A 225 -6.75 8.33 23.28
CA ALA A 225 -6.35 8.80 24.62
C ALA A 225 -7.12 8.19 25.81
N ASN A 226 -8.26 7.56 25.58
CA ASN A 226 -9.12 7.01 26.64
C ASN A 226 -8.86 5.52 26.97
N GLY A 227 -7.94 4.83 26.33
CA GLY A 227 -7.79 3.39 26.52
C GLY A 227 -6.39 2.82 26.44
N GLU A 228 -5.50 3.39 25.69
CA GLU A 228 -4.17 2.82 25.45
C GLU A 228 -3.06 3.78 25.91
N ARG A 229 -2.15 3.27 26.72
CA ARG A 229 -0.92 3.99 27.02
C ARG A 229 0.14 3.61 25.98
N ALA A 230 0.88 4.59 25.50
CA ALA A 230 2.07 4.32 24.71
C ALA A 230 2.99 3.38 25.51
N PRO A 231 3.48 2.29 24.91
CA PRO A 231 4.52 1.50 25.56
C PRO A 231 5.73 2.39 25.79
N LEU A 232 6.34 2.23 26.97
CA LEU A 232 7.59 2.93 27.24
C LEU A 232 8.60 2.50 26.18
N PRO A 233 9.34 3.42 25.56
CA PRO A 233 10.25 3.10 24.44
C PRO A 233 11.50 2.32 24.89
N TRP A 234 11.63 1.99 26.19
CA TRP A 234 12.71 1.24 26.84
C TRP A 234 12.26 0.58 28.14
#